data_beb7e2714c704ec847896b255dbf2b8c
#
_entry.id   beb7e2714c704ec847896b255dbf2b8c
#
_cell.length_a   1.000
_cell.length_b   1.000
_cell.length_c   1.000
_cell.angle_alpha   90.00
_cell.angle_beta   90.00
_cell.angle_gamma   90.00
#
_symmetry.space_group_name_H-M   'P 1'
#
loop_
_entity.id
_entity.type
_entity.pdbx_description
1 polymer ?
#
loop_
_entity_poly.entity_id
_entity_poly.type
_entity_poly.pdbx_seq_one_letter_code
_entity_poly.pdbx_strand_id
1 'polypeptide(L)'
;SEESIAEFTKKVQDEYGSVNILVNNAGITRDNILMRMKADEWDQVINTNLSSIFRMTKAMVRGMTKARWGRIISISSVVGSSGNVGQSNYAAAKAGLEGFSRALAMEIGSRGITVNAVAPGFIDTDMTRELSEEQTESLLSKIPLSRYGKPEEIASVVAFLASDQAGYISGETLHVN
;
A
#
# COMPACT_ATOMS: atom_id res chain seq x y z
N SER A 1 -11.17 11.95 -6.78
CA SER A 1 -11.19 13.36 -6.31
C SER A 1 -11.44 13.41 -4.80
N GLU A 2 -11.25 14.56 -4.18
CA GLU A 2 -11.58 14.75 -2.75
C GLU A 2 -13.09 14.60 -2.52
N GLU A 3 -13.91 15.10 -3.44
CA GLU A 3 -15.37 15.01 -3.38
C GLU A 3 -15.83 13.55 -3.39
N SER A 4 -15.32 12.73 -4.30
CA SER A 4 -15.71 11.31 -4.38
C SER A 4 -15.29 10.51 -3.13
N ILE A 5 -14.16 10.87 -2.51
CA ILE A 5 -13.74 10.26 -1.24
C ILE A 5 -14.65 10.71 -0.10
N ALA A 6 -14.98 12.00 -0.04
CA ALA A 6 -15.89 12.51 0.98
C ALA A 6 -17.30 11.89 0.89
N GLU A 7 -17.83 11.77 -0.33
CA GLU A 7 -19.12 11.10 -0.57
C GLU A 7 -19.07 9.62 -0.18
N PHE A 8 -18.05 8.89 -0.62
CA PHE A 8 -17.86 7.48 -0.28
C PHE A 8 -17.74 7.27 1.24
N THR A 9 -16.88 8.06 1.90
CA THR A 9 -16.65 7.92 3.34
C THR A 9 -17.89 8.25 4.15
N LYS A 10 -18.65 9.27 3.72
CA LYS A 10 -19.94 9.59 4.34
C LYS A 10 -20.92 8.44 4.21
N LYS A 11 -21.08 7.88 3.00
CA LYS A 11 -21.96 6.74 2.76
C LYS A 11 -21.62 5.54 3.64
N VAL A 12 -20.31 5.19 3.73
CA VAL A 12 -19.85 4.10 4.58
C VAL A 12 -20.13 4.39 6.07
N GLN A 13 -19.91 5.61 6.53
CA GLN A 13 -20.17 5.99 7.92
C GLN A 13 -21.67 6.00 8.26
N ASP A 14 -22.51 6.44 7.32
CA ASP A 14 -23.97 6.46 7.51
C ASP A 14 -24.54 5.03 7.57
N GLU A 15 -23.98 4.09 6.80
CA GLU A 15 -24.47 2.71 6.70
C GLU A 15 -23.89 1.77 7.77
N TYR A 16 -22.59 1.89 8.06
CA TYR A 16 -21.85 0.93 8.91
C TYR A 16 -21.24 1.57 10.17
N GLY A 17 -21.33 2.87 10.33
CA GLY A 17 -20.68 3.60 11.42
C GLY A 17 -19.17 3.81 11.18
N SER A 18 -18.39 3.83 12.26
CA SER A 18 -16.94 4.08 12.18
C SER A 18 -16.19 2.90 11.55
N VAL A 19 -15.35 3.21 10.55
CA VAL A 19 -14.38 2.25 10.00
C VAL A 19 -13.22 2.10 10.98
N ASN A 20 -12.94 0.88 11.39
CA ASN A 20 -11.88 0.56 12.33
C ASN A 20 -10.64 -0.07 11.68
N ILE A 21 -10.80 -0.65 10.50
CA ILE A 21 -9.71 -1.21 9.70
C ILE A 21 -9.76 -0.58 8.32
N LEU A 22 -8.65 0.03 7.90
CA LEU A 22 -8.49 0.62 6.57
C LEU A 22 -7.34 -0.08 5.86
N VAL A 23 -7.65 -0.73 4.73
CA VAL A 23 -6.65 -1.32 3.84
C VAL A 23 -6.56 -0.49 2.56
N ASN A 24 -5.46 0.23 2.39
CA ASN A 24 -5.16 0.99 1.19
C ASN A 24 -4.45 0.08 0.17
N ASN A 25 -5.22 -0.59 -0.67
CA ASN A 25 -4.70 -1.57 -1.65
C ASN A 25 -4.68 -1.02 -3.08
N ALA A 26 -5.56 -0.08 -3.43
CA ALA A 26 -5.66 0.45 -4.79
C ALA A 26 -4.34 1.05 -5.26
N GLY A 27 -3.93 0.70 -6.48
CA GLY A 27 -2.70 1.22 -7.07
C GLY A 27 -2.67 0.98 -8.58
N ILE A 28 -1.87 1.79 -9.26
CA ILE A 28 -1.62 1.69 -10.70
C ILE A 28 -0.14 1.80 -10.99
N THR A 29 0.28 1.33 -12.15
CA THR A 29 1.57 1.61 -12.75
C THR A 29 1.42 2.41 -14.05
N ARG A 30 2.42 3.22 -14.37
CA ARG A 30 2.61 3.90 -15.65
C ARG A 30 4.11 3.89 -15.92
N ASP A 31 4.58 2.76 -16.43
CA ASP A 31 6.01 2.48 -16.54
C ASP A 31 6.57 3.17 -17.78
N ASN A 32 7.61 3.95 -17.58
CA ASN A 32 8.37 4.60 -18.64
C ASN A 32 9.74 5.01 -18.12
N ILE A 33 10.76 5.02 -18.98
CA ILE A 33 12.07 5.60 -18.62
C ILE A 33 11.93 7.11 -18.40
N LEU A 34 12.65 7.66 -17.44
CA LEU A 34 12.52 9.07 -17.02
C LEU A 34 12.53 10.06 -18.18
N MET A 35 13.42 9.86 -19.17
CA MET A 35 13.54 10.75 -20.34
C MET A 35 12.31 10.76 -21.25
N ARG A 36 11.44 9.76 -21.16
CA ARG A 36 10.21 9.64 -21.96
C ARG A 36 8.94 9.73 -21.12
N MET A 37 9.08 9.70 -19.80
CA MET A 37 7.95 9.76 -18.87
C MET A 37 7.25 11.12 -19.00
N LYS A 38 5.95 11.08 -19.25
CA LYS A 38 5.11 12.27 -19.33
C LYS A 38 4.70 12.72 -17.94
N ALA A 39 4.43 14.02 -17.78
CA ALA A 39 3.97 14.58 -16.52
C ALA A 39 2.66 13.92 -16.03
N ASP A 40 1.74 13.60 -16.94
CA ASP A 40 0.48 12.94 -16.59
C ASP A 40 0.67 11.47 -16.12
N GLU A 41 1.68 10.76 -16.65
CA GLU A 41 2.04 9.41 -16.16
C GLU A 41 2.58 9.46 -14.73
N TRP A 42 3.39 10.46 -14.44
CA TRP A 42 3.86 10.75 -13.08
C TRP A 42 2.71 11.11 -12.15
N ASP A 43 1.91 12.09 -12.53
CA ASP A 43 0.81 12.61 -11.70
C ASP A 43 -0.26 11.56 -11.42
N GLN A 44 -0.62 10.73 -12.39
CA GLN A 44 -1.57 9.63 -12.20
C GLN A 44 -1.08 8.66 -11.12
N VAL A 45 0.21 8.26 -11.17
CA VAL A 45 0.77 7.31 -10.21
C VAL A 45 0.86 7.94 -8.82
N ILE A 46 1.37 9.16 -8.69
CA ILE A 46 1.46 9.86 -7.39
C ILE A 46 0.06 10.10 -6.81
N ASN A 47 -0.88 10.57 -7.62
CA ASN A 47 -2.25 10.83 -7.15
C ASN A 47 -2.96 9.56 -6.70
N THR A 48 -2.79 8.44 -7.41
CA THR A 48 -3.47 7.19 -7.08
C THR A 48 -2.77 6.43 -5.97
N ASN A 49 -1.43 6.32 -6.00
CA ASN A 49 -0.71 5.42 -5.09
C ASN A 49 -0.24 6.11 -3.79
N LEU A 50 -0.29 7.44 -3.71
CA LEU A 50 0.14 8.19 -2.52
C LEU A 50 -0.90 9.20 -2.05
N SER A 51 -1.29 10.15 -2.89
CA SER A 51 -2.21 11.22 -2.48
C SER A 51 -3.60 10.70 -2.10
N SER A 52 -4.08 9.65 -2.76
CA SER A 52 -5.36 9.01 -2.42
C SER A 52 -5.33 8.38 -1.04
N ILE A 53 -4.20 7.76 -0.67
CA ILE A 53 -3.98 7.13 0.64
C ILE A 53 -4.05 8.18 1.76
N PHE A 54 -3.39 9.31 1.57
CA PHE A 54 -3.50 10.44 2.49
C PHE A 54 -4.96 10.89 2.66
N ARG A 55 -5.67 11.12 1.55
CA ARG A 55 -7.05 11.61 1.57
C ARG A 55 -8.00 10.60 2.26
N MET A 56 -7.88 9.31 1.91
CA MET A 56 -8.71 8.25 2.48
C MET A 56 -8.43 8.08 3.97
N THR A 57 -7.17 8.03 4.36
CA THR A 57 -6.74 7.92 5.75
C THR A 57 -7.23 9.11 6.57
N LYS A 58 -7.07 10.34 6.07
CA LYS A 58 -7.55 11.57 6.73
C LYS A 58 -9.07 11.53 6.97
N ALA A 59 -9.83 11.00 6.02
CA ALA A 59 -11.29 10.93 6.14
C ALA A 59 -11.74 9.89 7.19
N MET A 60 -10.98 8.80 7.38
CA MET A 60 -11.37 7.68 8.25
C MET A 60 -10.76 7.76 9.67
N VAL A 61 -9.59 8.37 9.84
CA VAL A 61 -8.81 8.35 11.08
C VAL A 61 -9.54 8.96 12.28
N ARG A 62 -10.44 9.92 12.05
CA ARG A 62 -11.20 10.57 13.12
C ARG A 62 -12.07 9.58 13.90
N GLY A 63 -12.72 8.65 13.21
CA GLY A 63 -13.53 7.59 13.83
C GLY A 63 -12.67 6.65 14.69
N MET A 64 -11.54 6.20 14.16
CA MET A 64 -10.58 5.36 14.87
C MET A 64 -10.03 6.06 16.13
N THR A 65 -9.67 7.35 16.01
CA THR A 65 -9.16 8.16 17.13
C THR A 65 -10.21 8.27 18.25
N LYS A 66 -11.49 8.45 17.90
CA LYS A 66 -12.60 8.51 18.87
C LYS A 66 -12.82 7.15 19.53
N ALA A 67 -12.76 6.07 18.77
CA ALA A 67 -12.89 4.69 19.27
C ALA A 67 -11.67 4.23 20.11
N ARG A 68 -10.53 4.92 20.00
CA ARG A 68 -9.23 4.53 20.57
C ARG A 68 -8.78 3.15 20.14
N TRP A 69 -9.12 2.78 18.93
CA TRP A 69 -8.72 1.55 18.27
C TRP A 69 -8.78 1.71 16.76
N GLY A 70 -7.77 1.22 16.07
CA GLY A 70 -7.76 1.22 14.60
C GLY A 70 -6.56 0.50 14.03
N ARG A 71 -6.70 0.09 12.76
CA ARG A 71 -5.66 -0.54 11.95
C ARG A 71 -5.63 0.11 10.57
N ILE A 72 -4.49 0.69 10.22
CA ILE A 72 -4.27 1.26 8.89
C ILE A 72 -3.14 0.46 8.24
N ILE A 73 -3.45 -0.20 7.13
CA ILE A 73 -2.53 -1.07 6.42
C ILE A 73 -2.48 -0.61 4.97
N SER A 74 -1.30 -0.27 4.49
CA SER A 74 -1.12 0.22 3.11
C SER A 74 -0.25 -0.76 2.32
N ILE A 75 -0.68 -1.09 1.10
CA ILE A 75 0.08 -1.99 0.24
C ILE A 75 1.15 -1.19 -0.52
N SER A 76 2.40 -1.39 -0.10
CA SER A 76 3.60 -0.87 -0.74
C SER A 76 4.09 -1.82 -1.85
N SER A 77 5.37 -1.91 -2.04
CA SER A 77 6.07 -2.84 -2.94
C SER A 77 7.55 -2.87 -2.57
N VAL A 78 8.22 -3.97 -2.83
CA VAL A 78 9.70 -4.02 -2.78
C VAL A 78 10.35 -2.96 -3.66
N VAL A 79 9.68 -2.52 -4.72
CA VAL A 79 10.13 -1.44 -5.62
C VAL A 79 10.29 -0.11 -4.87
N GLY A 80 9.52 0.13 -3.81
CA GLY A 80 9.69 1.31 -2.95
C GLY A 80 11.07 1.39 -2.28
N SER A 81 11.66 0.23 -1.97
CA SER A 81 12.98 0.14 -1.32
C SER A 81 14.11 -0.12 -2.33
N SER A 82 13.88 -1.01 -3.32
CA SER A 82 14.92 -1.42 -4.27
C SER A 82 15.01 -0.52 -5.52
N GLY A 83 13.94 0.19 -5.85
CA GLY A 83 13.78 0.79 -7.16
C GLY A 83 13.54 -0.25 -8.27
N ASN A 84 13.13 0.22 -9.43
CA ASN A 84 13.06 -0.57 -10.65
C ASN A 84 13.19 0.34 -11.87
N VAL A 85 13.87 -0.13 -12.92
CA VAL A 85 14.03 0.62 -14.16
C VAL A 85 12.66 0.91 -14.79
N GLY A 86 12.42 2.16 -15.18
CA GLY A 86 11.15 2.59 -15.76
C GLY A 86 10.03 2.86 -14.76
N GLN A 87 10.28 2.74 -13.46
CA GLN A 87 9.28 2.91 -12.41
C GLN A 87 9.63 4.00 -11.39
N SER A 88 10.29 5.05 -11.81
CA SER A 88 10.68 6.15 -10.89
C SER A 88 9.48 6.81 -10.19
N ASN A 89 8.36 6.98 -10.89
CA ASN A 89 7.08 7.45 -10.33
C ASN A 89 6.49 6.46 -9.31
N TYR A 90 6.46 5.19 -9.65
CA TYR A 90 5.92 4.13 -8.78
C TYR A 90 6.79 3.92 -7.54
N ALA A 91 8.12 3.86 -7.70
CA ALA A 91 9.06 3.77 -6.60
C ALA A 91 8.93 4.97 -5.65
N ALA A 92 8.86 6.19 -6.18
CA ALA A 92 8.66 7.40 -5.39
C ALA A 92 7.34 7.36 -4.59
N ALA A 93 6.24 6.93 -5.22
CA ALA A 93 4.95 6.80 -4.55
C ALA A 93 4.99 5.77 -3.41
N LYS A 94 5.59 4.59 -3.66
CA LYS A 94 5.65 3.50 -2.66
C LYS A 94 6.61 3.83 -1.51
N ALA A 95 7.76 4.42 -1.78
CA ALA A 95 8.66 4.93 -0.75
C ALA A 95 8.02 6.06 0.07
N GLY A 96 7.31 6.98 -0.59
CA GLY A 96 6.56 8.05 0.06
C GLY A 96 5.45 7.52 0.98
N LEU A 97 4.74 6.48 0.56
CA LEU A 97 3.72 5.78 1.35
C LEU A 97 4.31 5.18 2.63
N GLU A 98 5.48 4.55 2.54
CA GLU A 98 6.17 3.99 3.72
C GLU A 98 6.60 5.09 4.70
N GLY A 99 7.14 6.21 4.18
CA GLY A 99 7.46 7.39 4.98
C GLY A 99 6.24 7.99 5.66
N PHE A 100 5.13 8.12 4.93
CA PHE A 100 3.84 8.56 5.45
C PHE A 100 3.34 7.64 6.57
N SER A 101 3.42 6.32 6.38
CA SER A 101 2.97 5.34 7.38
C SER A 101 3.78 5.44 8.67
N ARG A 102 5.10 5.59 8.58
CA ARG A 102 5.98 5.78 9.76
C ARG A 102 5.64 7.05 10.53
N ALA A 103 5.49 8.16 9.85
CA ALA A 103 5.16 9.45 10.47
C ALA A 103 3.79 9.40 11.16
N LEU A 104 2.79 8.86 10.46
CA LEU A 104 1.44 8.75 11.00
C LEU A 104 1.37 7.81 12.21
N ALA A 105 2.13 6.70 12.21
CA ALA A 105 2.24 5.80 13.36
C ALA A 105 2.69 6.52 14.64
N MET A 106 3.65 7.42 14.53
CA MET A 106 4.12 8.26 15.64
C MET A 106 3.05 9.25 16.11
N GLU A 107 2.28 9.82 15.17
CA GLU A 107 1.28 10.84 15.46
C GLU A 107 0.06 10.28 16.20
N ILE A 108 -0.43 9.09 15.80
CA ILE A 108 -1.70 8.57 16.30
C ILE A 108 -1.60 7.28 17.14
N GLY A 109 -0.39 6.75 17.32
CA GLY A 109 -0.17 5.51 18.09
C GLY A 109 -0.69 5.56 19.52
N SER A 110 -0.59 6.73 20.21
CA SER A 110 -1.14 6.93 21.55
C SER A 110 -2.67 6.79 21.64
N ARG A 111 -3.34 6.70 20.50
CA ARG A 111 -4.78 6.45 20.38
C ARG A 111 -5.14 4.99 20.15
N GLY A 112 -4.20 4.07 20.31
CA GLY A 112 -4.43 2.64 20.08
C GLY A 112 -4.59 2.27 18.61
N ILE A 113 -4.04 3.11 17.71
CA ILE A 113 -4.10 2.91 16.26
C ILE A 113 -2.72 2.49 15.78
N THR A 114 -2.65 1.36 15.05
CA THR A 114 -1.42 0.95 14.38
C THR A 114 -1.46 1.33 12.89
N VAL A 115 -0.32 1.71 12.35
CA VAL A 115 -0.16 2.10 10.94
C VAL A 115 1.03 1.37 10.38
N ASN A 116 0.81 0.49 9.39
CA ASN A 116 1.86 -0.33 8.80
C ASN A 116 1.75 -0.38 7.27
N ALA A 117 2.84 -0.74 6.63
CA ALA A 117 2.88 -1.05 5.22
C ALA A 117 3.21 -2.54 5.01
N VAL A 118 2.67 -3.13 3.97
CA VAL A 118 3.08 -4.43 3.45
C VAL A 118 3.72 -4.19 2.10
N ALA A 119 4.93 -4.69 1.91
CA ALA A 119 5.70 -4.56 0.68
C ALA A 119 5.81 -5.93 -0.02
N PRO A 120 4.88 -6.27 -0.92
CA PRO A 120 4.97 -7.49 -1.70
C PRO A 120 6.18 -7.46 -2.63
N GLY A 121 6.78 -8.65 -2.82
CA GLY A 121 7.68 -8.93 -3.92
C GLY A 121 6.93 -9.23 -5.21
N PHE A 122 7.43 -10.18 -5.98
CA PHE A 122 6.77 -10.64 -7.21
C PHE A 122 5.68 -11.66 -6.88
N ILE A 123 4.43 -11.27 -7.17
CA ILE A 123 3.22 -12.05 -6.85
C ILE A 123 2.61 -12.58 -8.14
N ASP A 124 2.13 -13.82 -8.13
CA ASP A 124 1.40 -14.43 -9.24
C ASP A 124 0.07 -13.71 -9.46
N THR A 125 0.07 -12.82 -10.43
CA THR A 125 -1.09 -12.03 -10.85
C THR A 125 -1.16 -12.02 -12.37
N ASP A 126 -2.23 -11.50 -12.93
CA ASP A 126 -2.37 -11.39 -14.38
C ASP A 126 -1.19 -10.66 -15.03
N MET A 127 -0.62 -9.66 -14.34
CA MET A 127 0.55 -8.91 -14.83
C MET A 127 1.82 -9.78 -14.93
N THR A 128 2.04 -10.70 -14.00
CA THR A 128 3.22 -11.58 -14.02
C THR A 128 3.05 -12.75 -14.98
N ARG A 129 1.82 -13.14 -15.28
CA ARG A 129 1.50 -14.22 -16.24
C ARG A 129 1.69 -13.81 -17.70
N GLU A 130 1.74 -12.52 -17.99
CA GLU A 130 1.99 -11.99 -19.34
C GLU A 130 3.49 -11.91 -19.69
N LEU A 131 4.38 -12.23 -18.75
CA LEU A 131 5.83 -12.21 -18.97
C LEU A 131 6.28 -13.40 -19.83
N SER A 132 7.33 -13.19 -20.65
CA SER A 132 7.97 -14.27 -21.38
C SER A 132 8.68 -15.26 -20.44
N GLU A 133 8.94 -16.47 -20.93
CA GLU A 133 9.69 -17.49 -20.16
C GLU A 133 11.05 -16.97 -19.69
N GLU A 134 11.80 -16.30 -20.57
CA GLU A 134 13.11 -15.70 -20.24
C GLU A 134 13.01 -14.63 -19.14
N GLN A 135 11.98 -13.77 -19.21
CA GLN A 135 11.73 -12.77 -18.17
C GLN A 135 11.34 -13.42 -16.84
N THR A 136 10.53 -14.46 -16.90
CA THR A 136 10.11 -15.25 -15.73
C THR A 136 11.30 -15.91 -15.06
N GLU A 137 12.18 -16.61 -15.81
CA GLU A 137 13.40 -17.22 -15.27
C GLU A 137 14.34 -16.19 -14.64
N SER A 138 14.53 -15.05 -15.32
CA SER A 138 15.35 -13.94 -14.80
C SER A 138 14.80 -13.36 -13.49
N LEU A 139 13.48 -13.28 -13.34
CA LEU A 139 12.86 -12.82 -12.09
C LEU A 139 12.95 -13.88 -11.00
N LEU A 140 12.62 -15.14 -11.31
CA LEU A 140 12.67 -16.24 -10.34
C LEU A 140 14.08 -16.45 -9.77
N SER A 141 15.12 -16.24 -10.56
CA SER A 141 16.52 -16.33 -10.09
C SER A 141 16.88 -15.28 -9.02
N LYS A 142 16.11 -14.19 -8.91
CA LYS A 142 16.30 -13.12 -7.92
C LYS A 142 15.48 -13.34 -6.66
N ILE A 143 14.53 -14.28 -6.68
CA ILE A 143 13.66 -14.58 -5.54
C ILE A 143 14.29 -15.73 -4.74
N PRO A 144 14.62 -15.52 -3.45
CA PRO A 144 15.26 -16.57 -2.64
C PRO A 144 14.47 -17.89 -2.59
N LEU A 145 13.13 -17.81 -2.59
CA LEU A 145 12.24 -18.98 -2.59
C LEU A 145 12.01 -19.58 -3.98
N SER A 146 12.61 -19.01 -5.04
CA SER A 146 12.56 -19.49 -6.43
C SER A 146 11.12 -19.70 -6.97
N ARG A 147 10.17 -18.96 -6.47
CA ARG A 147 8.77 -18.94 -6.91
C ARG A 147 8.14 -17.56 -6.72
N TYR A 148 7.10 -17.27 -7.45
CA TYR A 148 6.23 -16.14 -7.14
C TYR A 148 5.48 -16.37 -5.83
N GLY A 149 5.24 -15.28 -5.09
CA GLY A 149 4.30 -15.29 -3.97
C GLY A 149 2.86 -15.41 -4.49
N LYS A 150 1.96 -15.86 -3.64
CA LYS A 150 0.52 -15.92 -3.94
C LYS A 150 -0.20 -14.73 -3.31
N PRO A 151 -1.29 -14.22 -3.92
CA PRO A 151 -2.11 -13.17 -3.32
C PRO A 151 -2.56 -13.50 -1.89
N GLU A 152 -2.84 -14.80 -1.61
CA GLU A 152 -3.26 -15.27 -0.29
C GLU A 152 -2.16 -15.12 0.77
N GLU A 153 -0.88 -15.18 0.37
CA GLU A 153 0.24 -14.97 1.29
C GLU A 153 0.30 -13.48 1.73
N ILE A 154 0.02 -12.55 0.82
CA ILE A 154 -0.11 -11.13 1.16
C ILE A 154 -1.35 -10.90 2.03
N ALA A 155 -2.50 -11.48 1.66
CA ALA A 155 -3.74 -11.35 2.41
C ALA A 155 -3.59 -11.86 3.85
N SER A 156 -2.84 -12.93 4.07
CA SER A 156 -2.56 -13.46 5.41
C SER A 156 -1.79 -12.48 6.28
N VAL A 157 -0.79 -11.79 5.73
CA VAL A 157 -0.04 -10.74 6.45
C VAL A 157 -0.93 -9.54 6.76
N VAL A 158 -1.77 -9.12 5.80
CA VAL A 158 -2.74 -8.03 6.02
C VAL A 158 -3.73 -8.41 7.13
N ALA A 159 -4.27 -9.64 7.12
CA ALA A 159 -5.18 -10.12 8.15
C ALA A 159 -4.51 -10.17 9.54
N PHE A 160 -3.26 -10.60 9.61
CA PHE A 160 -2.47 -10.57 10.85
C PHE A 160 -2.32 -9.13 11.37
N LEU A 161 -1.92 -8.17 10.51
CA LEU A 161 -1.77 -6.78 10.90
C LEU A 161 -3.09 -6.10 11.29
N ALA A 162 -4.22 -6.59 10.78
CA ALA A 162 -5.55 -6.13 11.14
C ALA A 162 -6.03 -6.68 12.50
N SER A 163 -5.40 -7.73 13.02
CA SER A 163 -5.78 -8.40 14.27
C SER A 163 -5.22 -7.73 15.52
N ASP A 164 -5.70 -8.16 16.68
CA ASP A 164 -5.16 -7.73 17.99
C ASP A 164 -3.76 -8.28 18.27
N GLN A 165 -3.37 -9.39 17.61
CA GLN A 165 -2.03 -9.98 17.75
C GLN A 165 -0.92 -9.05 17.25
N ALA A 166 -1.23 -8.16 16.31
CA ALA A 166 -0.31 -7.15 15.80
C ALA A 166 -0.39 -5.79 16.54
N GLY A 167 -1.02 -5.76 17.71
CA GLY A 167 -1.30 -4.51 18.44
C GLY A 167 -0.06 -3.73 18.90
N TYR A 168 1.14 -4.34 18.87
CA TYR A 168 2.42 -3.68 19.17
C TYR A 168 3.32 -3.48 17.96
N ILE A 169 2.80 -3.73 16.74
CA ILE A 169 3.50 -3.47 15.48
C ILE A 169 2.92 -2.19 14.87
N SER A 170 3.72 -1.13 14.81
CA SER A 170 3.30 0.15 14.22
C SER A 170 4.49 0.91 13.65
N GLY A 171 4.31 1.49 12.47
CA GLY A 171 5.36 2.20 11.74
C GLY A 171 6.26 1.28 10.90
N GLU A 172 5.92 0.00 10.79
CA GLU A 172 6.73 -0.99 10.09
C GLU A 172 6.31 -1.16 8.63
N THR A 173 7.30 -1.53 7.82
CA THR A 173 7.10 -2.03 6.45
C THR A 173 7.50 -3.50 6.42
N LEU A 174 6.49 -4.39 6.32
CA LEU A 174 6.71 -5.83 6.25
C LEU A 174 6.93 -6.24 4.80
N HIS A 175 8.14 -6.68 4.48
CA HIS A 175 8.46 -7.26 3.18
C HIS A 175 7.97 -8.70 3.12
N VAL A 176 7.26 -9.04 2.04
CA VAL A 176 6.74 -10.37 1.75
C VAL A 176 7.21 -10.75 0.35
N ASN A 177 8.43 -11.30 0.26
CA ASN A 177 9.17 -11.45 -0.99
C ASN A 177 10.07 -12.70 -0.98
#